data_dad69e8fbeb314446a9e2fa13f1d9dd6
#
_entry.id   dad69e8fbeb314446a9e2fa13f1d9dd6
#
_cell.length_a   1.000
_cell.length_b   1.000
_cell.length_c   1.000
_cell.angle_alpha   90.00
_cell.angle_beta   90.00
_cell.angle_gamma   90.00
#
_symmetry.space_group_name_H-M   'P 1'
#
loop_
_entity.id
_entity.type
_entity.pdbx_description
1 polymer ?
#
loop_
_entity_poly.entity_id
_entity_poly.type
_entity_poly.pdbx_seq_one_letter_code
_entity_poly.pdbx_strand_id
1 'polypeptide(L)'
;MPTQEETKDLEVIQEYFTEYWGKGIPEIVDKLCADDFVINYPMHGPRYGKENAKKMLSEFKEAFPDISFHAYHHPLIASGPYVVGRWIGGGTHTGVAFRDLAVGALEKANTGKKMYFSGTTIFTLKDGLIVDETGEGALTALQQLGLVQQPNPGKEVKYLHE
;
A
#
# COMPACT_ATOMS: atom_id res chain seq x y z
N MET A 1 -3.28 22.55 -16.94
CA MET A 1 -3.54 22.75 -15.49
C MET A 1 -4.70 21.85 -15.10
N PRO A 2 -4.69 21.24 -13.92
CA PRO A 2 -5.80 20.39 -13.49
C PRO A 2 -7.09 21.21 -13.38
N THR A 3 -8.22 20.58 -13.62
CA THR A 3 -9.55 21.14 -13.38
C THR A 3 -9.80 21.34 -11.89
N GLN A 4 -10.90 22.01 -11.52
CA GLN A 4 -11.26 22.17 -10.11
C GLN A 4 -11.59 20.82 -9.45
N GLU A 5 -12.20 19.89 -10.20
CA GLU A 5 -12.51 18.53 -9.73
C GLU A 5 -11.21 17.74 -9.52
N GLU A 6 -10.33 17.69 -10.52
CA GLU A 6 -9.02 17.04 -10.40
C GLU A 6 -8.18 17.60 -9.24
N THR A 7 -8.28 18.90 -8.96
CA THR A 7 -7.59 19.50 -7.81
C THR A 7 -8.12 18.95 -6.48
N LYS A 8 -9.44 18.82 -6.35
CA LYS A 8 -10.06 18.22 -5.16
C LYS A 8 -9.69 16.75 -5.01
N ASP A 9 -9.68 16.00 -6.11
CA ASP A 9 -9.31 14.59 -6.10
C ASP A 9 -7.86 14.39 -5.69
N LEU A 10 -6.96 15.26 -6.15
CA LEU A 10 -5.56 15.28 -5.67
C LEU A 10 -5.45 15.51 -4.16
N GLU A 11 -6.25 16.42 -3.60
CA GLU A 11 -6.29 16.68 -2.14
C GLU A 11 -6.79 15.46 -1.37
N VAL A 12 -7.85 14.81 -1.84
CA VAL A 12 -8.39 13.57 -1.25
C VAL A 12 -7.33 12.47 -1.22
N ILE A 13 -6.66 12.22 -2.35
CA ILE A 13 -5.62 11.19 -2.42
C ILE A 13 -4.39 11.56 -1.58
N GLN A 14 -4.00 12.81 -1.54
CA GLN A 14 -2.90 13.26 -0.67
C GLN A 14 -3.21 13.02 0.80
N GLU A 15 -4.44 13.33 1.25
CA GLU A 15 -4.88 13.06 2.62
C GLU A 15 -4.91 11.55 2.90
N TYR A 16 -5.48 10.75 1.98
CA TYR A 16 -5.54 9.31 2.11
C TYR A 16 -4.14 8.68 2.22
N PHE A 17 -3.20 9.06 1.36
CA PHE A 17 -1.83 8.57 1.43
C PHE A 17 -1.16 8.90 2.76
N THR A 18 -1.35 10.13 3.22
CA THR A 18 -0.74 10.59 4.47
C THR A 18 -1.30 9.86 5.69
N GLU A 19 -2.62 9.72 5.76
CA GLU A 19 -3.28 9.19 6.95
C GLU A 19 -3.33 7.64 6.94
N TYR A 20 -3.79 7.02 5.85
CA TYR A 20 -3.94 5.57 5.78
C TYR A 20 -2.57 4.88 5.66
N TRP A 21 -1.83 5.15 4.60
CA TRP A 21 -0.56 4.48 4.31
C TRP A 21 0.63 5.05 5.08
N GLY A 22 0.66 6.35 5.32
CA GLY A 22 1.75 7.01 6.02
C GLY A 22 1.70 6.83 7.53
N LYS A 23 0.58 7.20 8.16
CA LYS A 23 0.40 7.13 9.61
C LYS A 23 -0.24 5.82 10.08
N GLY A 24 -0.83 5.05 9.17
CA GLY A 24 -1.51 3.81 9.49
C GLY A 24 -2.80 4.02 10.30
N ILE A 25 -3.61 4.98 9.91
CA ILE A 25 -4.92 5.30 10.52
C ILE A 25 -6.01 4.68 9.63
N PRO A 26 -6.52 3.48 9.98
CA PRO A 26 -7.49 2.78 9.12
C PRO A 26 -8.83 3.49 9.02
N GLU A 27 -9.24 4.25 10.03
CA GLU A 27 -10.53 4.94 10.11
C GLU A 27 -10.70 6.05 9.07
N ILE A 28 -9.61 6.52 8.45
CA ILE A 28 -9.67 7.56 7.40
C ILE A 28 -10.51 7.13 6.19
N VAL A 29 -10.66 5.81 5.95
CA VAL A 29 -11.51 5.28 4.89
C VAL A 29 -12.99 5.65 5.07
N ASP A 30 -13.43 5.87 6.31
CA ASP A 30 -14.82 6.29 6.58
C ASP A 30 -15.13 7.67 5.99
N LYS A 31 -14.13 8.54 5.98
CA LYS A 31 -14.23 9.90 5.44
C LYS A 31 -14.01 9.96 3.93
N LEU A 32 -13.02 9.24 3.42
CA LEU A 32 -12.47 9.45 2.07
C LEU A 32 -12.89 8.41 1.05
N CYS A 33 -13.44 7.27 1.46
CA CYS A 33 -13.78 6.16 0.58
C CYS A 33 -15.29 5.94 0.48
N ALA A 34 -15.74 5.44 -0.67
CA ALA A 34 -17.12 4.96 -0.86
C ALA A 34 -17.36 3.65 -0.10
N ASP A 35 -18.63 3.32 0.17
CA ASP A 35 -18.97 2.11 0.93
C ASP A 35 -18.55 0.82 0.20
N ASP A 36 -18.60 0.83 -1.13
CA ASP A 36 -18.20 -0.25 -2.02
C ASP A 36 -16.72 -0.16 -2.48
N PHE A 37 -15.92 0.65 -1.79
CA PHE A 37 -14.50 0.81 -2.05
C PHE A 37 -13.77 -0.53 -2.16
N VAL A 38 -12.85 -0.61 -3.11
CA VAL A 38 -11.98 -1.78 -3.31
C VAL A 38 -10.52 -1.35 -3.23
N ILE A 39 -9.75 -2.08 -2.43
CA ILE A 39 -8.29 -1.96 -2.40
C ILE A 39 -7.70 -3.25 -2.97
N ASN A 40 -6.82 -3.15 -3.96
CA ASN A 40 -6.28 -4.29 -4.68
C ASN A 40 -4.78 -4.14 -4.94
N TYR A 41 -4.00 -4.92 -4.21
CA TYR A 41 -2.56 -5.07 -4.41
C TYR A 41 -2.21 -6.55 -4.55
N PRO A 42 -1.30 -6.93 -5.46
CA PRO A 42 -0.90 -8.34 -5.65
C PRO A 42 -0.36 -9.01 -4.38
N MET A 43 0.15 -8.23 -3.44
CA MET A 43 0.67 -8.74 -2.17
C MET A 43 -0.43 -9.33 -1.29
N HIS A 44 -1.62 -8.74 -1.30
CA HIS A 44 -2.74 -9.10 -0.42
C HIS A 44 -3.94 -9.68 -1.18
N GLY A 45 -4.06 -9.38 -2.48
CA GLY A 45 -5.28 -9.57 -3.25
C GLY A 45 -6.37 -8.53 -2.92
N PRO A 46 -7.53 -8.59 -3.59
CA PRO A 46 -8.58 -7.59 -3.42
C PRO A 46 -9.23 -7.64 -2.03
N ARG A 47 -9.53 -6.46 -1.49
CA ARG A 47 -10.31 -6.26 -0.27
C ARG A 47 -11.48 -5.35 -0.60
N TYR A 48 -12.69 -5.85 -0.40
CA TYR A 48 -13.94 -5.17 -0.73
C TYR A 48 -14.53 -4.52 0.52
N GLY A 49 -14.87 -3.24 0.41
CA GLY A 49 -15.51 -2.46 1.46
C GLY A 49 -14.56 -1.93 2.53
N LYS A 50 -15.03 -0.91 3.24
CA LYS A 50 -14.24 -0.17 4.25
C LYS A 50 -13.74 -1.06 5.39
N GLU A 51 -14.56 -1.96 5.89
CA GLU A 51 -14.19 -2.82 7.04
C GLU A 51 -13.05 -3.78 6.70
N ASN A 52 -13.04 -4.34 5.48
CA ASN A 52 -11.95 -5.20 5.03
C ASN A 52 -10.66 -4.39 4.79
N ALA A 53 -10.76 -3.15 4.31
CA ALA A 53 -9.61 -2.27 4.19
C ALA A 53 -9.02 -1.90 5.56
N LYS A 54 -9.86 -1.58 6.54
CA LYS A 54 -9.42 -1.32 7.93
C LYS A 54 -8.73 -2.54 8.54
N LYS A 55 -9.33 -3.70 8.37
CA LYS A 55 -8.79 -4.97 8.87
C LYS A 55 -7.42 -5.27 8.25
N MET A 56 -7.30 -5.13 6.93
CA MET A 56 -6.02 -5.36 6.23
C MET A 56 -4.89 -4.48 6.79
N LEU A 57 -5.14 -3.19 6.96
CA LEU A 57 -4.12 -2.27 7.48
C LEU A 57 -3.78 -2.59 8.95
N SER A 58 -4.79 -2.92 9.76
CA SER A 58 -4.57 -3.26 11.17
C SER A 58 -3.72 -4.53 11.31
N GLU A 59 -4.03 -5.59 10.58
CA GLU A 59 -3.25 -6.83 10.55
C GLU A 59 -1.82 -6.59 10.03
N PHE A 60 -1.68 -5.72 9.03
CA PHE A 60 -0.38 -5.34 8.50
C PHE A 60 0.48 -4.62 9.55
N LYS A 61 -0.12 -3.69 10.31
CA LYS A 61 0.55 -2.98 11.42
C LYS A 61 0.87 -3.88 12.62
N GLU A 62 0.04 -4.88 12.92
CA GLU A 62 0.34 -5.84 13.98
C GLU A 62 1.58 -6.66 13.68
N ALA A 63 1.81 -6.99 12.41
CA ALA A 63 3.00 -7.72 11.97
C ALA A 63 4.21 -6.82 11.75
N PHE A 64 3.99 -5.63 11.19
CA PHE A 64 5.00 -4.62 10.89
C PHE A 64 4.67 -3.29 11.58
N PRO A 65 5.00 -3.13 12.88
CA PRO A 65 4.56 -1.95 13.65
C PRO A 65 5.07 -0.60 13.11
N ASP A 66 6.17 -0.60 12.37
CA ASP A 66 6.80 0.56 11.74
C ASP A 66 6.39 0.75 10.28
N ILE A 67 5.38 0.00 9.78
CA ILE A 67 4.93 0.08 8.39
C ILE A 67 4.51 1.50 8.01
N SER A 68 5.08 2.01 6.92
CA SER A 68 4.75 3.32 6.40
C SER A 68 5.09 3.41 4.92
N PHE A 69 4.18 4.00 4.15
CA PHE A 69 4.39 4.30 2.74
C PHE A 69 4.07 5.77 2.50
N HIS A 70 4.78 6.38 1.56
CA HIS A 70 4.57 7.77 1.20
C HIS A 70 4.75 8.00 -0.30
N ALA A 71 4.13 9.05 -0.81
CA ALA A 71 4.35 9.48 -2.20
C ALA A 71 5.82 9.80 -2.42
N TYR A 72 6.35 9.34 -3.54
CA TYR A 72 7.78 9.33 -3.78
C TYR A 72 8.15 9.82 -5.17
N HIS A 73 9.08 10.78 -5.21
CA HIS A 73 9.82 11.23 -6.39
C HIS A 73 9.01 12.02 -7.43
N HIS A 74 7.72 11.74 -7.58
CA HIS A 74 6.85 12.42 -8.53
C HIS A 74 5.61 12.97 -7.81
N PRO A 75 5.05 14.10 -8.26
CA PRO A 75 3.76 14.54 -7.76
C PRO A 75 2.66 13.55 -8.14
N LEU A 76 1.55 13.59 -7.42
CA LEU A 76 0.33 12.91 -7.85
C LEU A 76 -0.15 13.51 -9.17
N ILE A 77 -0.65 12.67 -10.06
CA ILE A 77 -1.12 13.08 -11.40
C ILE A 77 -2.60 12.74 -11.51
N ALA A 78 -3.43 13.75 -11.77
CA ALA A 78 -4.86 13.56 -12.02
C ALA A 78 -5.18 13.66 -13.51
N SER A 79 -6.12 12.82 -13.96
CA SER A 79 -6.70 12.87 -15.29
C SER A 79 -8.13 12.32 -15.25
N GLY A 80 -9.13 13.19 -15.38
CA GLY A 80 -10.52 12.81 -15.18
C GLY A 80 -10.73 12.21 -13.79
N PRO A 81 -11.42 11.04 -13.68
CA PRO A 81 -11.70 10.41 -12.39
C PRO A 81 -10.49 9.66 -11.79
N TYR A 82 -9.33 9.71 -12.43
CA TYR A 82 -8.16 8.93 -12.03
C TYR A 82 -7.09 9.81 -11.40
N VAL A 83 -6.51 9.31 -10.31
CA VAL A 83 -5.28 9.86 -9.74
C VAL A 83 -4.23 8.77 -9.68
N VAL A 84 -3.04 9.07 -10.19
CA VAL A 84 -1.90 8.15 -10.17
C VAL A 84 -0.86 8.65 -9.19
N GLY A 85 -0.38 7.75 -8.34
CA GLY A 85 0.69 8.02 -7.40
C GLY A 85 1.78 6.98 -7.44
N ARG A 86 3.03 7.41 -7.47
CA ARG A 86 4.17 6.55 -7.19
C ARG A 86 4.54 6.67 -5.73
N TRP A 87 4.82 5.55 -5.09
CA TRP A 87 5.10 5.48 -3.66
C TRP A 87 6.31 4.60 -3.34
N ILE A 88 6.82 4.79 -2.15
CA ILE A 88 7.86 3.95 -1.56
C ILE A 88 7.56 3.76 -0.08
N GLY A 89 7.99 2.65 0.47
CA GLY A 89 7.90 2.38 1.90
C GLY A 89 8.10 0.92 2.24
N GLY A 90 7.79 0.59 3.46
CA GLY A 90 7.94 -0.74 4.01
C GLY A 90 7.91 -0.75 5.52
N GLY A 91 8.49 -1.79 6.09
CA GLY A 91 8.57 -1.99 7.52
C GLY A 91 9.38 -3.23 7.88
N THR A 92 9.57 -3.42 9.18
CA THR A 92 10.29 -4.55 9.75
C THR A 92 9.33 -5.47 10.51
N HIS A 93 9.39 -6.76 10.21
CA HIS A 93 8.56 -7.78 10.86
C HIS A 93 9.03 -8.06 12.28
N THR A 94 8.59 -7.21 13.19
CA THR A 94 8.87 -7.32 14.64
C THR A 94 7.62 -7.70 15.45
N GLY A 95 6.47 -7.78 14.81
CA GLY A 95 5.21 -8.12 15.44
C GLY A 95 4.81 -9.59 15.28
N VAL A 96 3.52 -9.84 15.17
CA VAL A 96 2.93 -11.19 15.10
C VAL A 96 3.25 -11.89 13.79
N ALA A 97 2.99 -13.20 13.72
CA ALA A 97 3.03 -13.95 12.45
C ALA A 97 2.13 -13.29 11.40
N PHE A 98 2.55 -13.31 10.15
CA PHE A 98 1.84 -12.64 9.07
C PHE A 98 1.57 -13.58 7.90
N ARG A 99 0.28 -13.78 7.60
CA ARG A 99 -0.19 -14.71 6.58
C ARG A 99 -0.96 -14.07 5.45
N ASP A 100 -1.22 -12.76 5.52
CA ASP A 100 -1.93 -12.02 4.46
C ASP A 100 -1.00 -11.69 3.29
N LEU A 101 -0.52 -12.73 2.63
CA LEU A 101 0.43 -12.67 1.52
C LEU A 101 -0.06 -13.55 0.36
N ALA A 102 0.26 -13.13 -0.87
CA ALA A 102 -0.09 -13.87 -2.07
C ALA A 102 0.65 -15.23 -2.16
N VAL A 103 1.86 -15.29 -1.61
CA VAL A 103 2.72 -16.49 -1.61
C VAL A 103 3.41 -16.64 -0.27
N GLY A 104 3.26 -17.81 0.33
CA GLY A 104 3.89 -18.13 1.60
C GLY A 104 3.33 -17.36 2.79
N ALA A 105 4.05 -17.42 3.89
CA ALA A 105 3.72 -16.71 5.12
C ALA A 105 4.95 -16.50 5.98
N LEU A 106 4.92 -15.50 6.86
CA LEU A 106 5.86 -15.36 7.96
C LEU A 106 5.23 -16.04 9.20
N GLU A 107 5.45 -17.35 9.32
CA GLU A 107 4.77 -18.21 10.30
C GLU A 107 5.17 -17.93 11.75
N LYS A 108 6.38 -17.36 11.94
CA LYS A 108 6.88 -17.00 13.26
C LYS A 108 6.71 -15.50 13.48
N ALA A 109 6.40 -15.11 14.69
CA ALA A 109 6.46 -13.72 15.11
C ALA A 109 7.92 -13.22 15.12
N ASN A 110 8.08 -11.91 14.94
CA ASN A 110 9.37 -11.23 15.11
C ASN A 110 10.54 -11.89 14.35
N THR A 111 10.38 -12.08 13.04
CA THR A 111 11.47 -12.62 12.22
C THR A 111 12.61 -11.63 12.01
N GLY A 112 12.37 -10.34 12.25
CA GLY A 112 13.31 -9.25 11.98
C GLY A 112 13.53 -8.97 10.49
N LYS A 113 12.79 -9.64 9.60
CA LYS A 113 12.90 -9.41 8.15
C LYS A 113 12.34 -8.04 7.80
N LYS A 114 13.06 -7.33 6.97
CA LYS A 114 12.69 -5.99 6.49
C LYS A 114 12.26 -6.05 5.03
N MET A 115 11.23 -5.30 4.70
CA MET A 115 10.89 -4.94 3.34
C MET A 115 10.94 -3.43 3.17
N TYR A 116 11.43 -2.97 2.03
CA TYR A 116 11.41 -1.58 1.61
C TYR A 116 11.38 -1.54 0.08
N PHE A 117 10.28 -1.10 -0.49
CA PHE A 117 10.01 -1.26 -1.91
C PHE A 117 9.13 -0.12 -2.44
N SER A 118 9.04 0.00 -3.73
CA SER A 118 8.23 1.02 -4.40
C SER A 118 7.17 0.39 -5.29
N GLY A 119 6.16 1.16 -5.59
CA GLY A 119 5.13 0.79 -6.53
C GLY A 119 4.41 2.00 -7.09
N THR A 120 3.41 1.71 -7.90
CA THR A 120 2.53 2.70 -8.51
C THR A 120 1.09 2.28 -8.29
N THR A 121 0.24 3.22 -7.93
CA THR A 121 -1.19 3.00 -7.70
C THR A 121 -2.01 3.93 -8.58
N ILE A 122 -3.08 3.40 -9.13
CA ILE A 122 -4.14 4.15 -9.79
C ILE A 122 -5.34 4.15 -8.85
N PHE A 123 -5.79 5.33 -8.49
CA PHE A 123 -7.02 5.55 -7.75
C PHE A 123 -8.12 5.95 -8.71
N THR A 124 -9.34 5.46 -8.48
CA THR A 124 -10.54 5.94 -9.17
C THR A 124 -11.41 6.64 -8.14
N LEU A 125 -11.85 7.86 -8.45
CA LEU A 125 -12.74 8.64 -7.61
C LEU A 125 -14.09 8.84 -8.30
N LYS A 126 -15.14 8.94 -7.49
CA LYS A 126 -16.48 9.29 -7.92
C LYS A 126 -17.12 10.16 -6.85
N ASP A 127 -17.63 11.31 -7.24
CA ASP A 127 -18.27 12.28 -6.33
C ASP A 127 -17.37 12.67 -5.15
N GLY A 128 -16.05 12.77 -5.37
CA GLY A 128 -15.04 13.12 -4.37
C GLY A 128 -14.68 12.00 -3.38
N LEU A 129 -15.14 10.77 -3.61
CA LEU A 129 -14.82 9.59 -2.81
C LEU A 129 -14.00 8.59 -3.60
N ILE A 130 -13.07 7.93 -2.95
CA ILE A 130 -12.27 6.85 -3.55
C ILE A 130 -13.15 5.61 -3.67
N VAL A 131 -13.29 5.09 -4.90
CA VAL A 131 -14.05 3.86 -5.18
C VAL A 131 -13.15 2.67 -5.48
N ASP A 132 -11.94 2.91 -5.99
CA ASP A 132 -10.96 1.86 -6.30
C ASP A 132 -9.55 2.35 -6.04
N GLU A 133 -8.74 1.47 -5.49
CA GLU A 133 -7.31 1.62 -5.30
C GLU A 133 -6.61 0.37 -5.83
N THR A 134 -6.03 0.45 -7.00
CA THR A 134 -5.32 -0.67 -7.62
C THR A 134 -3.86 -0.32 -7.86
N GLY A 135 -2.96 -1.12 -7.30
CA GLY A 135 -1.52 -0.87 -7.37
C GLY A 135 -0.69 -2.09 -7.72
N GLU A 136 0.54 -1.83 -8.09
CA GLU A 136 1.56 -2.82 -8.42
C GLU A 136 2.83 -2.58 -7.61
N GLY A 137 3.66 -3.62 -7.39
CA GLY A 137 4.97 -3.48 -6.75
C GLY A 137 5.35 -4.55 -5.72
N ALA A 138 4.66 -5.69 -5.66
CA ALA A 138 4.83 -6.69 -4.60
C ALA A 138 6.09 -7.56 -4.69
N LEU A 139 6.63 -7.82 -5.88
CA LEU A 139 7.70 -8.82 -6.07
C LEU A 139 8.94 -8.55 -5.20
N THR A 140 9.41 -7.31 -5.19
CA THR A 140 10.59 -6.93 -4.41
C THR A 140 10.37 -7.16 -2.91
N ALA A 141 9.20 -6.83 -2.38
CA ALA A 141 8.85 -7.09 -0.99
C ALA A 141 8.89 -8.59 -0.66
N LEU A 142 8.28 -9.42 -1.51
CA LEU A 142 8.27 -10.88 -1.32
C LEU A 142 9.68 -11.49 -1.36
N GLN A 143 10.55 -10.97 -2.23
CA GLN A 143 11.97 -11.35 -2.28
C GLN A 143 12.72 -10.93 -1.00
N GLN A 144 12.52 -9.70 -0.53
CA GLN A 144 13.12 -9.19 0.70
C GLN A 144 12.68 -9.97 1.94
N LEU A 145 11.43 -10.41 1.97
CA LEU A 145 10.91 -11.27 3.04
C LEU A 145 11.34 -12.75 2.90
N GLY A 146 12.02 -13.11 1.81
CA GLY A 146 12.50 -14.47 1.55
C GLY A 146 11.40 -15.47 1.17
N LEU A 147 10.27 -14.98 0.68
CA LEU A 147 9.10 -15.79 0.32
C LEU A 147 9.10 -16.23 -1.15
N VAL A 148 9.85 -15.52 -1.99
CA VAL A 148 10.06 -15.85 -3.39
C VAL A 148 11.56 -16.07 -3.63
N GLN A 149 11.92 -17.19 -4.27
CA GLN A 149 13.30 -17.49 -4.58
C GLN A 149 13.85 -16.48 -5.59
N GLN A 150 15.10 -16.11 -5.38
CA GLN A 150 15.85 -15.35 -6.37
C GLN A 150 16.25 -16.28 -7.52
N PRO A 151 15.95 -15.92 -8.76
CA PRO A 151 16.33 -16.74 -9.92
C PRO A 151 17.85 -16.79 -10.14
N ASN A 152 18.60 -15.90 -9.51
CA ASN A 152 20.06 -15.88 -9.53
C ASN A 152 20.60 -15.84 -8.08
N PRO A 153 20.98 -17.00 -7.51
CA PRO A 153 21.41 -17.08 -6.12
C PRO A 153 22.71 -16.33 -5.80
N GLY A 154 23.45 -15.88 -6.81
CA GLY A 154 24.66 -15.06 -6.63
C GLY A 154 24.39 -13.56 -6.49
N LYS A 155 23.14 -13.11 -6.56
CA LYS A 155 22.76 -11.69 -6.40
C LYS A 155 22.05 -11.45 -5.08
N GLU A 156 22.45 -10.37 -4.42
CA GLU A 156 21.75 -9.88 -3.23
C GLU A 156 20.40 -9.28 -3.57
N VAL A 157 19.46 -9.39 -2.65
CA VAL A 157 18.20 -8.61 -2.69
C VAL A 157 18.55 -7.15 -2.46
N LYS A 158 18.21 -6.31 -3.41
CA LYS A 158 18.44 -4.87 -3.28
C LYS A 158 17.29 -4.21 -2.54
N TYR A 159 17.65 -3.38 -1.57
CA TYR A 159 16.73 -2.45 -0.93
C TYR A 159 16.83 -1.12 -1.66
N LEU A 160 15.69 -0.55 -2.00
CA LEU A 160 15.62 0.76 -2.63
C LEU A 160 15.72 1.83 -1.54
N HIS A 161 16.69 2.72 -1.68
CA HIS A 161 16.82 3.90 -0.81
C HIS A 161 16.90 3.60 0.70
N GLU A 162 17.86 2.78 1.07
CA GLU A 162 18.30 2.72 2.46
C GLU A 162 19.11 3.97 2.82
#